data_d7a58915e28051a49982727d276283fc
#
_entry.id   d7a58915e28051a49982727d276283fc
#
_cell.length_a   1.000
_cell.length_b   1.000
_cell.length_c   1.000
_cell.angle_alpha   90.00
_cell.angle_beta   90.00
_cell.angle_gamma   90.00
#
_symmetry.space_group_name_H-M   'P 1'
#
loop_
_entity.id
_entity.type
_entity.pdbx_description
1 polymer ?
#
loop_
_entity_poly.entity_id
_entity_poly.type
_entity_poly.pdbx_seq_one_letter_code
_entity_poly.pdbx_strand_id
1 'polypeptide(L)'
;MANRGVGDRGGFGRGFGGRGRGGDRGGRGRGRRPRREAEEEKWVPVTKLGRLVRDGKIKSLEQIYLHSLPIKEYQIIDALVGPSLKDEVMKIMPVQKQTRAGQRTRFKAFVVVGDSNGHVGLGVKCSKEVATAIRGAIILAKLSVIPVRRGYWGNKIGKPHTVPCKVTGKLLRIVAARVPKKVLQMAGIDDVFTCSRGSTKTLGNFVKATFDCLLKTYGFLTPDFWRETRFSKSPFQEYTDLLAKPTGKILHVVDEVEA
;
A
#
# COMPACT_ATOMS: atom_id res chain seq x y z
N MET A 1 12.58 4.29 -64.60
CA MET A 1 11.73 3.77 -65.68
C MET A 1 10.42 3.23 -65.07
N ALA A 2 9.35 3.86 -65.50
CA ALA A 2 7.94 3.39 -65.63
C ALA A 2 7.23 3.04 -64.29
N ASN A 3 6.32 3.83 -63.74
CA ASN A 3 5.07 4.51 -64.17
C ASN A 3 3.92 3.57 -64.49
N ARG A 4 2.75 3.95 -63.95
CA ARG A 4 1.35 3.53 -64.22
C ARG A 4 0.75 2.60 -63.13
N GLY A 5 -0.48 2.87 -62.65
CA GLY A 5 -1.51 3.83 -62.98
C GLY A 5 -2.77 3.56 -62.15
N VAL A 6 -3.38 4.60 -61.81
CA VAL A 6 -4.76 5.00 -61.61
C VAL A 6 -5.85 3.91 -61.93
N GLY A 7 -6.84 3.80 -61.06
CA GLY A 7 -8.11 3.13 -61.27
C GLY A 7 -9.17 3.56 -60.28
N ASP A 8 -9.78 4.68 -60.60
CA ASP A 8 -11.00 5.27 -60.06
C ASP A 8 -12.23 4.56 -60.61
N ARG A 9 -13.32 4.46 -59.85
CA ARG A 9 -14.77 4.29 -60.19
C ARG A 9 -15.48 3.56 -59.03
N GLY A 10 -16.52 4.03 -58.48
CA GLY A 10 -17.55 4.96 -58.83
C GLY A 10 -18.69 4.77 -57.82
N GLY A 11 -19.29 5.86 -57.45
CA GLY A 11 -20.39 5.92 -56.50
C GLY A 11 -21.72 5.41 -57.04
N PHE A 12 -22.60 5.00 -56.13
CA PHE A 12 -24.02 4.97 -56.35
C PHE A 12 -24.76 5.47 -55.10
N GLY A 13 -25.22 6.70 -55.19
CA GLY A 13 -26.23 7.24 -54.35
C GLY A 13 -27.63 6.75 -54.81
N ARG A 14 -28.51 6.47 -53.88
CA ARG A 14 -29.95 6.62 -54.04
C ARG A 14 -30.58 6.97 -52.70
N GLY A 15 -31.04 8.20 -52.61
CA GLY A 15 -31.93 8.66 -51.59
C GLY A 15 -33.35 8.13 -51.81
N PHE A 16 -34.03 7.91 -50.70
CA PHE A 16 -35.49 7.91 -50.66
C PHE A 16 -35.95 8.71 -49.46
N GLY A 17 -36.67 9.79 -49.74
CA GLY A 17 -37.35 10.59 -48.76
C GLY A 17 -38.60 9.88 -48.27
N GLY A 18 -38.92 10.05 -47.02
CA GLY A 18 -40.16 9.64 -46.37
C GLY A 18 -40.52 10.65 -45.29
N ARG A 19 -41.51 11.50 -45.59
CA ARG A 19 -42.22 12.39 -44.68
C ARG A 19 -42.98 11.58 -43.65
N GLY A 20 -42.92 11.95 -42.38
CA GLY A 20 -43.79 11.40 -41.32
C GLY A 20 -43.76 12.22 -40.04
N ARG A 21 -44.61 13.20 -39.95
CA ARG A 21 -45.39 13.71 -38.83
C ARG A 21 -44.89 13.50 -37.40
N GLY A 22 -44.84 14.64 -36.75
CA GLY A 22 -44.85 15.03 -35.36
C GLY A 22 -45.41 14.06 -34.30
N GLY A 23 -44.74 14.05 -33.23
CA GLY A 23 -45.09 13.45 -31.95
C GLY A 23 -44.23 14.09 -30.87
N ASP A 24 -44.67 15.25 -30.43
CA ASP A 24 -44.19 15.89 -29.19
C ASP A 24 -44.46 14.92 -28.04
N ARG A 25 -43.44 14.32 -27.49
CA ARG A 25 -43.47 13.66 -26.17
C ARG A 25 -42.28 14.12 -25.39
N GLY A 26 -42.60 15.01 -24.44
CA GLY A 26 -41.74 15.58 -23.45
C GLY A 26 -40.70 14.63 -22.92
N GLY A 27 -39.45 14.88 -23.27
CA GLY A 27 -38.28 14.25 -22.68
C GLY A 27 -38.18 14.62 -21.19
N ARG A 28 -38.66 13.74 -20.32
CA ARG A 28 -38.34 13.79 -18.90
C ARG A 28 -36.81 13.69 -18.77
N GLY A 29 -36.19 14.84 -18.61
CA GLY A 29 -34.79 14.95 -18.23
C GLY A 29 -34.58 14.09 -16.99
N ARG A 30 -33.93 12.95 -17.15
CA ARG A 30 -33.34 12.23 -16.03
C ARG A 30 -32.26 13.15 -15.47
N GLY A 31 -32.64 13.96 -14.49
CA GLY A 31 -31.71 14.74 -13.67
C GLY A 31 -30.60 13.78 -13.23
N ARG A 32 -29.39 14.05 -13.68
CA ARG A 32 -28.19 13.46 -13.12
C ARG A 32 -28.27 13.77 -11.61
N ARG A 33 -28.60 12.74 -10.81
CA ARG A 33 -28.46 12.83 -9.36
C ARG A 33 -27.06 13.34 -9.11
N PRO A 34 -26.87 14.45 -8.38
CA PRO A 34 -25.55 14.89 -8.01
C PRO A 34 -24.88 13.67 -7.36
N ARG A 35 -23.71 13.31 -7.86
CA ARG A 35 -22.83 12.31 -7.24
C ARG A 35 -22.64 12.82 -5.83
N ARG A 36 -23.32 12.21 -4.85
CA ARG A 36 -23.09 12.49 -3.44
C ARG A 36 -21.58 12.39 -3.28
N GLU A 37 -20.94 13.52 -2.99
CA GLU A 37 -19.58 13.53 -2.48
C GLU A 37 -19.62 12.51 -1.35
N ALA A 38 -18.81 11.47 -1.48
CA ALA A 38 -18.70 10.46 -0.45
C ALA A 38 -18.25 11.24 0.79
N GLU A 39 -19.19 11.50 1.72
CA GLU A 39 -18.83 11.95 3.05
C GLU A 39 -17.74 10.98 3.51
N GLU A 40 -16.54 11.51 3.74
CA GLU A 40 -15.44 10.72 4.26
C GLU A 40 -15.94 10.11 5.57
N GLU A 41 -16.26 8.83 5.54
CA GLU A 41 -16.75 8.11 6.72
C GLU A 41 -15.72 8.30 7.81
N LYS A 42 -16.05 9.10 8.82
CA LYS A 42 -15.16 9.37 9.95
C LYS A 42 -14.76 8.03 10.55
N TRP A 43 -13.47 7.74 10.52
CA TRP A 43 -12.94 6.52 11.09
C TRP A 43 -13.34 6.36 12.56
N VAL A 44 -14.04 5.27 12.86
CA VAL A 44 -14.37 4.86 14.23
C VAL A 44 -13.47 3.69 14.59
N PRO A 45 -12.47 3.87 15.46
CA PRO A 45 -11.55 2.80 15.83
C PRO A 45 -12.23 1.70 16.63
N VAL A 46 -11.95 0.46 16.25
CA VAL A 46 -12.46 -0.74 16.94
C VAL A 46 -11.41 -1.28 17.91
N THR A 47 -10.10 -1.09 17.60
CA THR A 47 -9.01 -1.60 18.43
C THR A 47 -8.60 -0.61 19.53
N LYS A 48 -8.02 -1.14 20.63
CA LYS A 48 -7.44 -0.31 21.70
C LYS A 48 -6.39 0.65 21.15
N LEU A 49 -5.52 0.16 20.25
CA LEU A 49 -4.49 0.97 19.61
C LEU A 49 -5.11 2.09 18.74
N GLY A 50 -6.13 1.78 17.96
CA GLY A 50 -6.83 2.76 17.12
C GLY A 50 -7.46 3.87 17.97
N ARG A 51 -8.02 3.55 19.14
CA ARG A 51 -8.57 4.55 20.07
C ARG A 51 -7.49 5.51 20.56
N LEU A 52 -6.34 4.98 21.00
CA LEU A 52 -5.22 5.81 21.47
C LEU A 52 -4.64 6.70 20.37
N VAL A 53 -4.55 6.22 19.14
CA VAL A 53 -4.10 7.01 18.00
C VAL A 53 -5.08 8.12 17.66
N ARG A 54 -6.39 7.82 17.62
CA ARG A 54 -7.44 8.83 17.39
C ARG A 54 -7.44 9.91 18.46
N ASP A 55 -7.23 9.54 19.71
CA ASP A 55 -7.20 10.46 20.85
C ASP A 55 -5.84 11.19 20.98
N GLY A 56 -4.91 11.00 20.01
CA GLY A 56 -3.62 11.70 19.93
C GLY A 56 -2.61 11.32 21.03
N LYS A 57 -2.82 10.20 21.72
CA LYS A 57 -1.91 9.72 22.77
C LYS A 57 -0.65 9.06 22.19
N ILE A 58 -0.78 8.43 21.03
CA ILE A 58 0.33 7.88 20.26
C ILE A 58 0.50 8.77 19.02
N LYS A 59 1.70 9.35 18.86
CA LYS A 59 2.00 10.34 17.82
C LYS A 59 2.95 9.83 16.75
N SER A 60 3.65 8.72 17.00
CA SER A 60 4.63 8.18 16.05
C SER A 60 4.53 6.65 15.93
N LEU A 61 4.97 6.13 14.78
CA LEU A 61 5.03 4.67 14.54
C LEU A 61 6.08 4.00 15.42
N GLU A 62 7.16 4.69 15.73
CA GLU A 62 8.25 4.18 16.56
C GLU A 62 7.75 3.75 17.95
N GLN A 63 6.79 4.50 18.52
CA GLN A 63 6.18 4.13 19.81
C GLN A 63 5.44 2.80 19.74
N ILE A 64 4.81 2.50 18.60
CA ILE A 64 4.11 1.23 18.36
C ILE A 64 5.12 0.10 18.23
N TYR A 65 6.20 0.32 17.48
CA TYR A 65 7.24 -0.69 17.25
C TYR A 65 8.06 -0.99 18.49
N LEU A 66 8.35 0.02 19.33
CA LEU A 66 9.08 -0.15 20.59
C LEU A 66 8.42 -1.18 21.50
N HIS A 67 7.09 -1.17 21.54
CA HIS A 67 6.30 -2.10 22.37
C HIS A 67 5.76 -3.30 21.58
N SER A 68 6.20 -3.50 20.33
CA SER A 68 5.76 -4.60 19.45
C SER A 68 4.23 -4.73 19.35
N LEU A 69 3.50 -3.62 19.34
CA LEU A 69 2.04 -3.62 19.30
C LEU A 69 1.54 -3.98 17.88
N PRO A 70 0.62 -4.95 17.75
CA PRO A 70 0.13 -5.36 16.43
C PRO A 70 -0.83 -4.31 15.85
N ILE A 71 -0.58 -3.89 14.62
CA ILE A 71 -1.45 -2.97 13.87
C ILE A 71 -2.47 -3.80 13.10
N LYS A 72 -3.76 -3.62 13.42
CA LYS A 72 -4.87 -4.34 12.78
C LYS A 72 -5.75 -3.45 11.90
N GLU A 73 -5.67 -2.13 12.07
CA GLU A 73 -6.41 -1.13 11.31
C GLU A 73 -5.45 -0.31 10.45
N TYR A 74 -5.67 -0.25 9.13
CA TYR A 74 -4.81 0.50 8.22
C TYR A 74 -4.90 2.01 8.42
N GLN A 75 -6.03 2.48 8.92
CA GLN A 75 -6.26 3.89 9.24
C GLN A 75 -5.29 4.45 10.28
N ILE A 76 -4.74 3.58 11.15
CA ILE A 76 -3.69 3.96 12.11
C ILE A 76 -2.46 4.48 11.36
N ILE A 77 -2.05 3.79 10.29
CA ILE A 77 -0.92 4.20 9.45
C ILE A 77 -1.25 5.49 8.70
N ASP A 78 -2.48 5.61 8.19
CA ASP A 78 -2.93 6.82 7.50
C ASP A 78 -2.97 8.03 8.44
N ALA A 79 -3.34 7.86 9.70
CA ALA A 79 -3.33 8.93 10.70
C ALA A 79 -1.92 9.37 11.11
N LEU A 80 -0.95 8.43 11.21
CA LEU A 80 0.40 8.73 11.69
C LEU A 80 1.37 9.17 10.58
N VAL A 81 1.28 8.58 9.39
CA VAL A 81 2.23 8.77 8.28
C VAL A 81 1.55 9.16 6.96
N GLY A 82 0.22 9.17 6.92
CA GLY A 82 -0.58 9.30 5.71
C GLY A 82 -0.08 10.28 4.64
N PRO A 83 0.25 11.54 4.97
CA PRO A 83 0.65 12.54 3.96
C PRO A 83 1.95 12.20 3.22
N SER A 84 2.88 11.47 3.85
CA SER A 84 4.17 11.10 3.26
C SER A 84 4.16 9.72 2.61
N LEU A 85 3.10 8.95 2.81
CA LEU A 85 3.02 7.58 2.36
C LEU A 85 2.73 7.49 0.85
N LYS A 86 3.65 6.86 0.12
CA LYS A 86 3.53 6.59 -1.31
C LYS A 86 3.27 5.11 -1.52
N ASP A 87 2.41 4.79 -2.47
CA ASP A 87 2.14 3.42 -2.88
C ASP A 87 2.55 3.20 -4.35
N GLU A 88 3.08 2.04 -4.65
CA GLU A 88 3.45 1.65 -5.99
C GLU A 88 3.06 0.21 -6.29
N VAL A 89 2.37 0.02 -7.40
CA VAL A 89 2.00 -1.30 -7.90
C VAL A 89 3.20 -1.90 -8.65
N MET A 90 3.78 -2.94 -8.09
CA MET A 90 4.96 -3.60 -8.67
C MET A 90 4.59 -4.48 -9.86
N LYS A 91 3.55 -5.29 -9.73
CA LYS A 91 3.05 -6.17 -10.79
C LYS A 91 1.63 -6.66 -10.48
N ILE A 92 0.85 -6.83 -11.54
CA ILE A 92 -0.42 -7.53 -11.53
C ILE A 92 -0.26 -8.78 -12.39
N MET A 93 -0.67 -9.94 -11.86
CA MET A 93 -0.56 -11.22 -12.57
C MET A 93 -1.91 -11.92 -12.58
N PRO A 94 -2.39 -12.43 -13.73
CA PRO A 94 -3.49 -13.37 -13.76
C PRO A 94 -3.03 -14.70 -13.14
N VAL A 95 -3.85 -15.27 -12.28
CA VAL A 95 -3.68 -16.60 -11.72
C VAL A 95 -4.92 -17.43 -12.01
N GLN A 96 -4.73 -18.61 -12.54
CA GLN A 96 -5.83 -19.47 -13.02
C GLN A 96 -5.88 -20.75 -12.20
N LYS A 97 -7.10 -21.17 -11.87
CA LYS A 97 -7.39 -22.48 -11.30
C LYS A 97 -8.23 -23.26 -12.29
N GLN A 98 -7.77 -24.44 -12.68
CA GLN A 98 -8.54 -25.35 -13.50
C GLN A 98 -9.69 -25.95 -12.68
N THR A 99 -10.89 -25.87 -13.20
CA THR A 99 -12.10 -26.49 -12.64
C THR A 99 -12.74 -27.39 -13.70
N ARG A 100 -13.71 -28.24 -13.32
CA ARG A 100 -14.43 -29.10 -14.27
C ARG A 100 -15.13 -28.28 -15.35
N ALA A 101 -15.58 -27.07 -15.04
CA ALA A 101 -16.29 -26.16 -15.96
C ALA A 101 -15.35 -25.18 -16.69
N GLY A 102 -14.03 -25.38 -16.68
CA GLY A 102 -13.06 -24.52 -17.32
C GLY A 102 -12.10 -23.79 -16.34
N GLN A 103 -11.47 -22.74 -16.81
CA GLN A 103 -10.46 -21.99 -16.02
C GLN A 103 -11.08 -20.82 -15.28
N ARG A 104 -10.88 -20.77 -13.98
CA ARG A 104 -11.28 -19.62 -13.14
C ARG A 104 -10.09 -18.70 -12.94
N THR A 105 -10.12 -17.53 -13.56
CA THR A 105 -9.08 -16.51 -13.47
C THR A 105 -9.33 -15.57 -12.29
N ARG A 106 -8.25 -15.24 -11.58
CA ARG A 106 -8.17 -14.16 -10.58
C ARG A 106 -6.93 -13.33 -10.85
N PHE A 107 -6.91 -12.11 -10.33
CA PHE A 107 -5.76 -11.21 -10.46
C PHE A 107 -5.05 -11.08 -9.12
N LYS A 108 -3.74 -11.28 -9.14
CA LYS A 108 -2.85 -11.13 -7.99
C LYS A 108 -2.06 -9.84 -8.15
N ALA A 109 -2.27 -8.90 -7.23
CA ALA A 109 -1.54 -7.64 -7.20
C ALA A 109 -0.45 -7.68 -6.12
N PHE A 110 0.73 -7.15 -6.46
CA PHE A 110 1.84 -6.89 -5.54
C PHE A 110 2.01 -5.37 -5.42
N VAL A 111 1.84 -4.85 -4.22
CA VAL A 111 1.95 -3.42 -3.93
C VAL A 111 2.98 -3.21 -2.83
N VAL A 112 3.81 -2.19 -3.01
CA VAL A 112 4.75 -1.71 -2.00
C VAL A 112 4.30 -0.33 -1.56
N VAL A 113 4.34 -0.07 -0.28
CA VAL A 113 4.01 1.22 0.33
C VAL A 113 5.21 1.68 1.15
N GLY A 114 5.55 2.95 1.10
CA GLY A 114 6.66 3.50 1.87
C GLY A 114 6.61 5.02 1.95
N ASP A 115 7.29 5.57 2.95
CA ASP A 115 7.38 7.00 3.21
C ASP A 115 8.71 7.62 2.74
N SER A 116 9.61 6.80 2.17
CA SER A 116 10.99 7.18 1.84
C SER A 116 11.79 7.71 3.05
N ASN A 117 11.34 7.41 4.26
CA ASN A 117 11.98 7.84 5.51
C ASN A 117 12.20 6.72 6.53
N GLY A 118 12.33 5.50 6.09
CA GLY A 118 12.64 4.35 6.94
C GLY A 118 11.45 3.45 7.25
N HIS A 119 10.34 3.59 6.54
CA HIS A 119 9.20 2.70 6.67
C HIS A 119 8.84 2.11 5.31
N VAL A 120 8.61 0.81 5.25
CA VAL A 120 8.19 0.12 4.04
C VAL A 120 7.23 -1.01 4.38
N GLY A 121 6.21 -1.19 3.54
CA GLY A 121 5.23 -2.27 3.66
C GLY A 121 5.03 -2.99 2.33
N LEU A 122 4.72 -4.27 2.39
CA LEU A 122 4.46 -5.11 1.24
C LEU A 122 3.09 -5.78 1.36
N GLY A 123 2.22 -5.55 0.39
CA GLY A 123 0.91 -6.18 0.31
C GLY A 123 0.75 -7.05 -0.92
N VAL A 124 0.12 -8.20 -0.73
CA VAL A 124 -0.21 -9.13 -1.80
C VAL A 124 -1.65 -9.59 -1.65
N LYS A 125 -2.48 -9.32 -2.63
CA LYS A 125 -3.89 -9.71 -2.62
C LYS A 125 -4.32 -10.31 -3.96
N CYS A 126 -5.20 -11.30 -3.87
CA CYS A 126 -5.86 -11.88 -5.04
C CYS A 126 -7.35 -11.54 -5.01
N SER A 127 -7.90 -11.07 -6.15
CA SER A 127 -9.33 -10.81 -6.32
C SER A 127 -9.81 -11.23 -7.71
N LYS A 128 -11.12 -11.25 -7.92
CA LYS A 128 -11.71 -11.46 -9.24
C LYS A 128 -11.44 -10.28 -10.18
N GLU A 129 -11.44 -9.10 -9.63
CA GLU A 129 -11.28 -7.82 -10.31
C GLU A 129 -9.93 -7.18 -9.97
N VAL A 130 -9.31 -6.52 -10.94
CA VAL A 130 -8.00 -5.90 -10.80
C VAL A 130 -8.04 -4.74 -9.78
N ALA A 131 -9.03 -3.86 -9.88
CA ALA A 131 -9.16 -2.70 -8.99
C ALA A 131 -9.31 -3.13 -7.53
N THR A 132 -10.14 -4.13 -7.26
CA THR A 132 -10.33 -4.70 -5.91
C THR A 132 -9.07 -5.40 -5.40
N ALA A 133 -8.29 -6.05 -6.29
CA ALA A 133 -7.01 -6.65 -5.92
C ALA A 133 -5.99 -5.59 -5.50
N ILE A 134 -5.90 -4.47 -6.23
CA ILE A 134 -4.98 -3.37 -5.92
C ILE A 134 -5.37 -2.71 -4.59
N ARG A 135 -6.63 -2.30 -4.41
CA ARG A 135 -7.12 -1.68 -3.16
C ARG A 135 -6.85 -2.59 -1.95
N GLY A 136 -7.17 -3.87 -2.06
CA GLY A 136 -6.91 -4.84 -0.99
C GLY A 136 -5.43 -5.08 -0.74
N ALA A 137 -4.56 -4.99 -1.77
CA ALA A 137 -3.13 -5.10 -1.61
C ALA A 137 -2.53 -3.85 -0.92
N ILE A 138 -3.03 -2.64 -1.21
CA ILE A 138 -2.63 -1.41 -0.51
C ILE A 138 -2.97 -1.50 0.98
N ILE A 139 -4.16 -1.95 1.34
CA ILE A 139 -4.58 -2.14 2.74
C ILE A 139 -3.63 -3.13 3.45
N LEU A 140 -3.32 -4.27 2.82
CA LEU A 140 -2.39 -5.25 3.38
C LEU A 140 -0.96 -4.70 3.47
N ALA A 141 -0.53 -3.88 2.50
CA ALA A 141 0.77 -3.24 2.55
C ALA A 141 0.88 -2.26 3.73
N LYS A 142 -0.15 -1.45 3.97
CA LYS A 142 -0.23 -0.55 5.14
C LYS A 142 -0.17 -1.32 6.46
N LEU A 143 -0.88 -2.44 6.57
CA LEU A 143 -0.85 -3.28 7.77
C LEU A 143 0.50 -3.97 8.02
N SER A 144 1.29 -4.18 6.97
CA SER A 144 2.61 -4.83 7.02
C SER A 144 3.77 -3.84 7.05
N VAL A 145 3.54 -2.58 7.33
CA VAL A 145 4.62 -1.59 7.41
C VAL A 145 5.59 -1.94 8.54
N ILE A 146 6.88 -1.98 8.20
CA ILE A 146 7.99 -2.27 9.10
C ILE A 146 8.97 -1.09 9.13
N PRO A 147 9.67 -0.89 10.25
CA PRO A 147 10.78 0.05 10.31
C PRO A 147 12.01 -0.56 9.64
N VAL A 148 12.76 0.26 8.92
CA VAL A 148 14.01 -0.10 8.26
C VAL A 148 15.14 0.70 8.88
N ARG A 149 16.13 0.00 9.42
CA ARG A 149 17.30 0.64 9.98
C ARG A 149 18.19 1.17 8.87
N ARG A 150 18.50 2.45 8.94
CA ARG A 150 19.42 3.13 8.03
C ARG A 150 20.72 3.48 8.76
N GLY A 151 21.81 3.61 8.02
CA GLY A 151 23.12 3.91 8.56
C GLY A 151 23.96 4.78 7.64
N TYR A 152 25.27 4.78 7.85
CA TYR A 152 26.27 5.57 7.14
C TYR A 152 27.44 4.70 6.69
N TRP A 153 28.15 5.13 5.68
CA TRP A 153 29.39 4.49 5.19
C TRP A 153 30.64 4.99 5.91
N GLY A 154 30.63 5.14 7.20
CA GLY A 154 31.75 5.69 7.98
C GLY A 154 31.34 6.93 8.72
N ASN A 155 31.69 8.13 8.25
CA ASN A 155 31.36 9.36 8.94
C ASN A 155 29.85 9.60 8.99
N LYS A 156 29.34 9.93 10.18
CA LYS A 156 27.92 10.22 10.44
C LYS A 156 27.60 11.68 10.04
N ILE A 157 27.69 12.00 8.75
CA ILE A 157 27.41 13.32 8.21
C ILE A 157 26.09 13.27 7.43
N GLY A 158 25.17 14.17 7.75
CA GLY A 158 23.88 14.29 7.06
C GLY A 158 22.83 13.25 7.51
N LYS A 159 21.86 12.98 6.66
CA LYS A 159 20.82 11.96 6.91
C LYS A 159 21.36 10.56 6.66
N PRO A 160 20.91 9.55 7.41
CA PRO A 160 21.29 8.16 7.15
C PRO A 160 20.80 7.73 5.76
N HIS A 161 21.72 7.25 4.92
CA HIS A 161 21.46 7.02 3.50
C HIS A 161 21.62 5.57 3.04
N THR A 162 22.17 4.68 3.88
CA THR A 162 22.45 3.30 3.55
C THR A 162 21.98 2.33 4.64
N VAL A 163 22.24 1.04 4.47
CA VAL A 163 22.00 0.00 5.48
C VAL A 163 23.18 -0.15 6.41
N PRO A 164 22.96 -0.45 7.71
CA PRO A 164 24.03 -0.54 8.71
C PRO A 164 24.90 -1.80 8.58
N CYS A 165 24.57 -2.73 7.68
CA CYS A 165 25.28 -3.99 7.52
C CYS A 165 26.25 -3.95 6.36
N LYS A 166 27.48 -4.43 6.62
CA LYS A 166 28.61 -4.70 5.74
C LYS A 166 28.55 -4.08 4.35
N VAL A 167 29.35 -3.05 4.12
CA VAL A 167 29.52 -2.40 2.83
C VAL A 167 30.98 -2.45 2.40
N THR A 168 31.23 -2.95 1.21
CA THR A 168 32.50 -2.83 0.53
C THR A 168 32.30 -2.00 -0.74
N GLY A 169 32.81 -0.77 -0.78
CA GLY A 169 32.88 0.04 -1.99
C GLY A 169 32.26 1.44 -1.86
N LYS A 170 32.88 2.40 -2.56
CA LYS A 170 32.38 3.77 -2.71
C LYS A 170 31.52 3.87 -3.97
N LEU A 171 30.21 4.00 -3.82
CA LEU A 171 29.30 4.37 -4.92
C LEU A 171 28.09 5.13 -4.37
N LEU A 172 27.75 6.21 -5.03
CA LEU A 172 26.64 7.13 -4.69
C LEU A 172 25.32 6.74 -5.37
N ARG A 173 24.97 5.44 -5.39
CA ARG A 173 23.75 5.00 -6.08
C ARG A 173 23.28 3.62 -5.66
N ILE A 174 21.95 3.38 -5.74
CA ILE A 174 21.39 2.03 -5.58
C ILE A 174 21.77 1.16 -6.78
N VAL A 175 22.61 0.16 -6.52
CA VAL A 175 22.96 -0.90 -7.48
C VAL A 175 22.11 -2.12 -7.20
N ALA A 176 20.95 -2.19 -7.85
CA ALA A 176 19.98 -3.26 -7.66
C ALA A 176 19.19 -3.53 -8.94
N ALA A 177 18.59 -4.72 -9.04
CA ALA A 177 17.58 -5.02 -10.06
C ALA A 177 16.37 -4.09 -9.91
N ARG A 178 15.56 -3.93 -10.97
CA ARG A 178 14.41 -3.02 -11.02
C ARG A 178 13.47 -3.15 -9.81
N VAL A 179 13.23 -4.36 -9.35
CA VAL A 179 12.27 -4.66 -8.28
C VAL A 179 12.82 -4.27 -6.91
N PRO A 180 13.98 -4.79 -6.45
CA PRO A 180 14.60 -4.35 -5.21
C PRO A 180 14.86 -2.84 -5.18
N LYS A 181 15.26 -2.24 -6.30
CA LYS A 181 15.51 -0.80 -6.39
C LYS A 181 14.32 0.03 -5.92
N LYS A 182 13.11 -0.30 -6.39
CA LYS A 182 11.88 0.39 -5.99
C LYS A 182 11.57 0.22 -4.51
N VAL A 183 11.73 -1.00 -3.97
CA VAL A 183 11.51 -1.29 -2.55
C VAL A 183 12.49 -0.51 -1.67
N LEU A 184 13.76 -0.44 -2.07
CA LEU A 184 14.79 0.30 -1.35
C LEU A 184 14.56 1.81 -1.39
N GLN A 185 14.13 2.35 -2.53
CA GLN A 185 13.75 3.76 -2.66
C GLN A 185 12.56 4.12 -1.76
N MET A 186 11.52 3.24 -1.72
CA MET A 186 10.38 3.42 -0.82
C MET A 186 10.76 3.34 0.65
N ALA A 187 11.80 2.57 1.00
CA ALA A 187 12.34 2.49 2.35
C ALA A 187 13.23 3.70 2.73
N GLY A 188 13.55 4.59 1.77
CA GLY A 188 14.40 5.75 2.01
C GLY A 188 15.89 5.40 2.10
N ILE A 189 16.32 4.40 1.32
CA ILE A 189 17.73 4.03 1.16
C ILE A 189 18.20 4.57 -0.19
N ASP A 190 19.22 5.41 -0.17
CA ASP A 190 19.74 6.08 -1.38
C ASP A 190 20.90 5.31 -1.99
N ASP A 191 21.73 4.68 -1.15
CA ASP A 191 22.97 4.03 -1.56
C ASP A 191 23.06 2.62 -1.00
N VAL A 192 23.05 1.62 -1.87
CA VAL A 192 23.23 0.22 -1.45
C VAL A 192 23.66 -0.67 -2.61
N PHE A 193 24.52 -1.64 -2.32
CA PHE A 193 24.81 -2.75 -3.21
C PHE A 193 23.94 -3.94 -2.87
N THR A 194 23.47 -4.64 -3.90
CA THR A 194 22.67 -5.85 -3.71
C THR A 194 23.30 -7.02 -4.47
N CYS A 195 23.24 -8.18 -3.86
CA CYS A 195 23.59 -9.45 -4.48
C CYS A 195 22.42 -10.41 -4.30
N SER A 196 22.04 -11.11 -5.37
CA SER A 196 20.99 -12.11 -5.33
C SER A 196 21.55 -13.48 -5.77
N ARG A 197 21.18 -14.52 -5.04
CA ARG A 197 21.52 -15.90 -5.39
C ARG A 197 20.23 -16.69 -5.61
N GLY A 198 20.26 -17.61 -6.59
CA GLY A 198 19.09 -18.40 -6.96
C GLY A 198 18.26 -17.79 -8.07
N SER A 199 16.99 -18.18 -8.18
CA SER A 199 16.10 -17.75 -9.25
C SER A 199 15.42 -16.42 -8.92
N THR A 200 15.69 -15.38 -9.73
CA THR A 200 15.08 -14.06 -9.62
C THR A 200 13.91 -13.86 -10.60
N LYS A 201 13.54 -14.90 -11.35
CA LYS A 201 12.47 -14.80 -12.38
C LYS A 201 11.10 -14.54 -11.77
N THR A 202 10.82 -15.06 -10.58
CA THR A 202 9.53 -14.89 -9.90
C THR A 202 9.50 -13.58 -9.13
N LEU A 203 8.91 -12.53 -9.71
CA LEU A 203 8.85 -11.19 -9.13
C LEU A 203 8.30 -11.21 -7.69
N GLY A 204 7.20 -11.91 -7.43
CA GLY A 204 6.58 -11.93 -6.11
C GLY A 204 7.49 -12.48 -5.01
N ASN A 205 8.25 -13.53 -5.29
CA ASN A 205 9.20 -14.08 -4.31
C ASN A 205 10.40 -13.16 -4.15
N PHE A 206 10.84 -12.51 -5.22
CA PHE A 206 11.96 -11.59 -5.18
C PHE A 206 11.64 -10.33 -4.34
N VAL A 207 10.43 -9.76 -4.49
CA VAL A 207 9.95 -8.66 -3.64
C VAL A 207 9.89 -9.07 -2.18
N LYS A 208 9.31 -10.26 -1.88
CA LYS A 208 9.22 -10.78 -0.51
C LYS A 208 10.61 -10.96 0.12
N ALA A 209 11.54 -11.56 -0.62
CA ALA A 209 12.92 -11.74 -0.15
C ALA A 209 13.59 -10.40 0.17
N THR A 210 13.39 -9.37 -0.67
CA THR A 210 13.91 -8.02 -0.41
C THR A 210 13.29 -7.43 0.85
N PHE A 211 11.97 -7.56 1.02
CA PHE A 211 11.25 -7.08 2.18
C PHE A 211 11.72 -7.79 3.47
N ASP A 212 11.91 -9.11 3.43
CA ASP A 212 12.42 -9.89 4.56
C ASP A 212 13.87 -9.49 4.94
N CYS A 213 14.69 -9.12 3.95
CA CYS A 213 16.03 -8.57 4.20
C CYS A 213 15.94 -7.23 4.96
N LEU A 214 15.01 -6.35 4.56
CA LEU A 214 14.80 -5.07 5.24
C LEU A 214 14.27 -5.25 6.67
N LEU A 215 13.37 -6.20 6.89
CA LEU A 215 12.88 -6.55 8.23
C LEU A 215 14.04 -6.93 9.17
N LYS A 216 15.02 -7.67 8.66
CA LYS A 216 16.20 -8.13 9.44
C LYS A 216 17.18 -7.01 9.77
N THR A 217 17.06 -5.79 9.23
CA THR A 217 17.99 -4.69 9.52
C THR A 217 18.00 -4.32 11.00
N TYR A 218 16.88 -4.43 11.70
CA TYR A 218 16.80 -4.27 13.16
C TYR A 218 17.11 -5.56 13.94
N GLY A 219 17.24 -6.68 13.28
CA GLY A 219 17.57 -7.97 13.89
C GLY A 219 19.07 -8.18 14.20
N PHE A 220 19.95 -7.26 13.76
CA PHE A 220 21.38 -7.37 14.01
C PHE A 220 21.77 -6.54 15.24
N LEU A 221 22.41 -7.21 16.21
CA LEU A 221 23.01 -6.54 17.35
C LEU A 221 24.31 -5.85 16.90
N THR A 222 24.31 -4.53 16.95
CA THR A 222 25.48 -3.69 16.65
C THR A 222 25.91 -2.94 17.88
N PRO A 223 27.17 -2.41 17.96
CA PRO A 223 27.67 -1.69 19.13
C PRO A 223 26.81 -0.52 19.58
N ASP A 224 26.04 0.08 18.67
CA ASP A 224 25.10 1.17 18.98
C ASP A 224 24.00 0.73 19.96
N PHE A 225 23.66 -0.54 20.00
CA PHE A 225 22.65 -1.11 20.90
C PHE A 225 23.21 -1.64 22.23
N TRP A 226 24.51 -1.54 22.48
CA TRP A 226 25.13 -2.00 23.72
C TRP A 226 24.86 -1.04 24.90
N ARG A 227 24.25 0.10 24.64
CA ARG A 227 23.88 1.04 25.69
C ARG A 227 22.66 0.55 26.45
N GLU A 228 22.70 0.69 27.76
CA GLU A 228 21.53 0.45 28.59
C GLU A 228 20.37 1.36 28.17
N THR A 229 19.22 0.77 27.92
CA THR A 229 18.01 1.50 27.55
C THR A 229 17.07 1.56 28.76
N ARG A 230 16.48 2.74 29.01
CA ARG A 230 15.43 2.88 30.02
C ARG A 230 14.13 2.28 29.46
N PHE A 231 13.52 1.37 30.22
CA PHE A 231 12.24 0.81 29.86
C PHE A 231 11.14 1.82 30.13
N SER A 232 10.33 2.12 29.12
CA SER A 232 9.09 2.91 29.24
C SER A 232 7.90 1.99 29.49
N LYS A 233 6.88 2.50 30.17
CA LYS A 233 5.61 1.75 30.35
C LYS A 233 4.93 1.57 28.99
N SER A 234 4.27 0.42 28.80
CA SER A 234 3.47 0.19 27.61
C SER A 234 2.32 1.22 27.53
N PRO A 235 1.98 1.75 26.34
CA PRO A 235 0.87 2.67 26.19
C PRO A 235 -0.47 2.11 26.70
N PHE A 236 -0.65 0.79 26.67
CA PHE A 236 -1.84 0.17 27.22
C PHE A 236 -1.89 0.18 28.73
N GLN A 237 -0.74 0.17 29.42
CA GLN A 237 -0.65 0.30 30.86
C GLN A 237 -0.79 1.76 31.31
N GLU A 238 -0.23 2.69 30.54
CA GLU A 238 -0.28 4.12 30.85
C GLU A 238 -1.70 4.69 30.70
N TYR A 239 -2.45 4.24 29.70
CA TYR A 239 -3.80 4.74 29.38
C TYR A 239 -4.90 3.75 29.69
N THR A 240 -4.77 2.94 30.76
CA THR A 240 -5.75 1.93 31.16
C THR A 240 -7.13 2.53 31.42
N ASP A 241 -7.19 3.68 32.11
CA ASP A 241 -8.44 4.35 32.48
C ASP A 241 -9.22 4.85 31.25
N LEU A 242 -8.49 5.33 30.21
CA LEU A 242 -9.11 5.75 28.95
C LEU A 242 -9.65 4.55 28.17
N LEU A 243 -8.94 3.42 28.23
CA LEU A 243 -9.33 2.20 27.53
C LEU A 243 -10.45 1.44 28.22
N ALA A 244 -10.62 1.61 29.52
CA ALA A 244 -11.71 1.01 30.29
C ALA A 244 -13.08 1.60 29.93
N LYS A 245 -13.14 2.84 29.43
CA LYS A 245 -14.40 3.46 29.04
C LYS A 245 -15.01 2.73 27.83
N PRO A 246 -16.27 2.26 27.93
CA PRO A 246 -16.93 1.59 26.82
C PRO A 246 -17.06 2.52 25.61
N THR A 247 -16.92 1.99 24.41
CA THR A 247 -17.20 2.72 23.17
C THR A 247 -18.72 2.81 23.03
N GLY A 248 -19.29 4.00 22.83
CA GLY A 248 -20.73 4.27 22.81
C GLY A 248 -21.62 3.42 21.87
N LYS A 249 -21.03 2.55 21.04
CA LYS A 249 -21.79 1.53 20.28
C LYS A 249 -22.23 0.32 21.10
N ILE A 250 -21.61 0.06 22.26
CA ILE A 250 -21.99 -1.07 23.13
C ILE A 250 -23.21 -0.71 23.97
N LEU A 251 -23.43 0.56 24.26
CA LEU A 251 -24.59 1.01 25.05
C LEU A 251 -25.92 0.80 24.32
N HIS A 252 -25.97 0.97 22.99
CA HIS A 252 -27.19 0.72 22.21
C HIS A 252 -27.62 -0.75 22.12
N VAL A 253 -26.70 -1.70 22.29
CA VAL A 253 -27.03 -3.13 22.26
C VAL A 253 -27.52 -3.62 23.60
N VAL A 254 -27.12 -2.99 24.70
CA VAL A 254 -27.58 -3.36 26.04
C VAL A 254 -28.96 -2.81 26.27
N ASP A 255 -29.28 -1.62 25.80
CA ASP A 255 -30.63 -1.01 25.93
C ASP A 255 -31.68 -1.73 25.07
N GLU A 256 -31.28 -2.38 23.94
CA GLU A 256 -32.19 -3.20 23.12
C GLU A 256 -32.44 -4.62 23.71
N VAL A 257 -31.61 -5.06 24.64
CA VAL A 257 -31.77 -6.40 25.29
C VAL A 257 -32.55 -6.30 26.60
N GLU A 258 -32.65 -5.09 27.20
CA GLU A 258 -33.41 -4.84 28.42
C GLU A 258 -34.83 -4.25 28.16
N ALA A 259 -35.18 -4.01 26.90
CA ALA A 259 -36.52 -3.57 26.47
C ALA A 259 -37.29 -4.72 25.79
#